data_5ca2e7bcddada7289a90f5f2b24c4fb6
#
_entry.id   5ca2e7bcddada7289a90f5f2b24c4fb6
#
_cell.length_a   1.000
_cell.length_b   1.000
_cell.length_c   1.000
_cell.angle_alpha   90.00
_cell.angle_beta   90.00
_cell.angle_gamma   90.00
#
_symmetry.space_group_name_H-M   'P 1'
#
loop_
_entity.id
_entity.type
_entity.pdbx_description
1 polymer ?
#
loop_
_entity_poly.entity_id
_entity_poly.type
_entity_poly.pdbx_seq_one_letter_code
_entity_poly.pdbx_strand_id
1 'polypeptide(L)'
;MVNAISQQKATSHCDVLIVGAGPAGVAAALTLVASGKDVLIIDKATFPRDKCCGDGLTTGALRILEMLGFDPSTVANYQICDEVALRSPSGREIQLDLPNARKSSVGQFAAIAPRIELDNALVQHARASGVRVVENCAFVSVARQNSNEIVINTDSPNEFKEIKAKFLIAADGMWSPVRKSLGVAQSGYLGEWHAFRQYVSNVTGPASKQLFVWFEKDLLPGYAWSFPLPNGRANIGFGILRGSKYTVQEMKALWVELLTRPHIASALGQGAMLEGRHTAWPIPARITSAKLSSGRTLFIGDAVCAADTMTGEGIGQALLTGVLAGEAITSSAQYNQHKICKSYARKIKHEFFADHRMSFVLGKILKNAVLTRGVLRLAGASDWTRRNFVRWMFEDEPRAAALTPWRWHRKFLKRDGAFKASQLPRTN
;
A
#
# COMPACT_ATOMS: atom_id res chain seq x y z
N MET A 1 -25.09 12.19 50.86
CA MET A 1 -25.14 11.02 49.97
C MET A 1 -25.17 11.54 48.54
N VAL A 2 -24.01 11.53 47.86
CA VAL A 2 -23.91 11.94 46.46
C VAL A 2 -24.12 10.68 45.64
N ASN A 3 -25.24 10.63 44.92
CA ASN A 3 -25.53 9.56 43.97
C ASN A 3 -24.43 9.51 42.88
N ALA A 4 -23.55 8.52 42.94
CA ALA A 4 -22.70 8.14 41.81
C ALA A 4 -23.62 7.55 40.73
N ILE A 5 -24.06 8.40 39.79
CA ILE A 5 -24.68 7.95 38.56
C ILE A 5 -23.58 7.14 37.85
N SER A 6 -23.71 5.81 37.84
CA SER A 6 -22.87 4.95 37.00
C SER A 6 -23.12 5.37 35.56
N GLN A 7 -22.19 6.12 34.97
CA GLN A 7 -22.18 6.34 33.52
C GLN A 7 -22.10 4.97 32.84
N GLN A 8 -23.25 4.53 32.37
CA GLN A 8 -23.36 3.30 31.57
C GLN A 8 -22.44 3.47 30.38
N LYS A 9 -21.36 2.70 30.32
CA LYS A 9 -20.38 2.74 29.23
C LYS A 9 -21.14 2.53 27.92
N ALA A 10 -21.15 3.54 27.04
CA ALA A 10 -21.79 3.43 25.74
C ALA A 10 -21.18 2.24 24.97
N THR A 11 -22.02 1.27 24.61
CA THR A 11 -21.63 0.09 23.84
C THR A 11 -22.18 0.21 22.44
N SER A 12 -21.33 0.03 21.41
CA SER A 12 -21.74 -0.05 20.02
C SER A 12 -21.77 -1.48 19.52
N HIS A 13 -22.56 -1.73 18.49
CA HIS A 13 -22.70 -3.02 17.82
C HIS A 13 -22.52 -2.86 16.32
N CYS A 14 -21.92 -3.88 15.66
CA CYS A 14 -21.82 -3.99 14.21
C CYS A 14 -21.64 -5.46 13.79
N ASP A 15 -21.81 -5.75 12.51
CA ASP A 15 -21.45 -7.06 11.99
C ASP A 15 -19.93 -7.22 11.94
N VAL A 16 -19.24 -6.21 11.39
CA VAL A 16 -17.77 -6.23 11.24
C VAL A 16 -17.19 -4.92 11.75
N LEU A 17 -16.29 -5.05 12.71
CA LEU A 17 -15.46 -3.95 13.18
C LEU A 17 -14.12 -3.97 12.44
N ILE A 18 -13.68 -2.81 11.98
CA ILE A 18 -12.38 -2.62 11.33
C ILE A 18 -11.56 -1.64 12.16
N VAL A 19 -10.37 -2.02 12.56
CA VAL A 19 -9.42 -1.15 13.26
C VAL A 19 -8.39 -0.63 12.27
N GLY A 20 -8.47 0.66 11.95
CA GLY A 20 -7.63 1.37 10.99
C GLY A 20 -8.36 1.73 9.70
N ALA A 21 -8.41 3.04 9.40
CA ALA A 21 -9.05 3.64 8.22
C ALA A 21 -8.06 3.95 7.08
N GLY A 22 -6.94 3.21 7.00
CA GLY A 22 -6.05 3.25 5.84
C GLY A 22 -6.63 2.49 4.64
N PRO A 23 -5.89 2.42 3.50
CA PRO A 23 -6.38 1.80 2.27
C PRO A 23 -6.90 0.37 2.46
N ALA A 24 -6.25 -0.46 3.29
CA ALA A 24 -6.70 -1.82 3.58
C ALA A 24 -8.07 -1.85 4.28
N GLY A 25 -8.24 -1.04 5.33
CA GLY A 25 -9.48 -0.98 6.11
C GLY A 25 -10.65 -0.44 5.27
N VAL A 26 -10.40 0.61 4.49
CA VAL A 26 -11.41 1.18 3.58
C VAL A 26 -11.82 0.16 2.51
N ALA A 27 -10.86 -0.53 1.88
CA ALA A 27 -11.18 -1.54 0.87
C ALA A 27 -12.02 -2.69 1.45
N ALA A 28 -11.70 -3.15 2.67
CA ALA A 28 -12.50 -4.15 3.37
C ALA A 28 -13.92 -3.65 3.65
N ALA A 29 -14.05 -2.41 4.13
CA ALA A 29 -15.33 -1.80 4.46
C ALA A 29 -16.24 -1.66 3.23
N LEU A 30 -15.71 -1.12 2.13
CA LEU A 30 -16.46 -0.97 0.87
C LEU A 30 -16.95 -2.31 0.34
N THR A 31 -16.09 -3.34 0.37
CA THR A 31 -16.46 -4.70 -0.04
C THR A 31 -17.58 -5.28 0.84
N LEU A 32 -17.55 -5.03 2.13
CA LEU A 32 -18.54 -5.53 3.08
C LEU A 32 -19.88 -4.79 2.95
N VAL A 33 -19.86 -3.46 2.85
CA VAL A 33 -21.08 -2.65 2.71
C VAL A 33 -21.78 -2.95 1.39
N ALA A 34 -21.04 -3.14 0.30
CA ALA A 34 -21.61 -3.58 -0.98
C ALA A 34 -22.34 -4.94 -0.88
N SER A 35 -22.06 -5.72 0.16
CA SER A 35 -22.73 -7.00 0.46
C SER A 35 -23.78 -6.86 1.59
N GLY A 36 -24.20 -5.65 1.93
CA GLY A 36 -25.24 -5.37 2.93
C GLY A 36 -24.81 -5.64 4.39
N LYS A 37 -23.52 -5.62 4.72
CA LYS A 37 -23.04 -5.79 6.09
C LYS A 37 -23.00 -4.47 6.84
N ASP A 38 -23.34 -4.49 8.14
CA ASP A 38 -23.15 -3.34 9.03
C ASP A 38 -21.68 -3.25 9.44
N VAL A 39 -21.00 -2.18 9.01
CA VAL A 39 -19.57 -2.00 9.17
C VAL A 39 -19.26 -0.74 9.97
N LEU A 40 -18.39 -0.89 10.96
CA LEU A 40 -17.82 0.21 11.72
C LEU A 40 -16.31 0.22 11.54
N ILE A 41 -15.74 1.34 11.08
CA ILE A 41 -14.30 1.61 11.12
C ILE A 41 -14.00 2.50 12.32
N ILE A 42 -12.95 2.18 13.07
CA ILE A 42 -12.35 3.08 14.05
C ILE A 42 -10.90 3.38 13.65
N ASP A 43 -10.47 4.63 13.82
CA ASP A 43 -9.06 5.02 13.69
C ASP A 43 -8.67 5.96 14.83
N LYS A 44 -7.44 5.78 15.33
CA LYS A 44 -6.88 6.65 16.37
C LYS A 44 -6.55 8.06 15.89
N ALA A 45 -6.40 8.23 14.57
CA ALA A 45 -6.12 9.51 13.95
C ALA A 45 -7.40 10.24 13.53
N THR A 46 -7.27 11.55 13.32
CA THR A 46 -8.22 12.39 12.60
C THR A 46 -7.68 12.63 11.19
N PHE A 47 -8.55 12.56 10.19
CA PHE A 47 -8.17 12.77 8.78
C PHE A 47 -8.44 14.24 8.38
N PRO A 48 -7.57 14.83 7.52
CA PRO A 48 -6.43 14.20 6.83
C PRO A 48 -5.21 13.97 7.73
N ARG A 49 -4.54 12.81 7.56
CA ARG A 49 -3.30 12.47 8.26
C ARG A 49 -2.23 11.98 7.30
N ASP A 50 -0.96 12.31 7.55
CA ASP A 50 0.16 11.78 6.76
C ASP A 50 0.53 10.35 7.16
N LYS A 51 1.07 9.62 6.21
CA LYS A 51 1.67 8.29 6.38
C LYS A 51 2.91 8.20 5.49
N CYS A 52 4.05 7.87 6.07
CA CYS A 52 5.29 7.66 5.31
C CYS A 52 5.08 6.64 4.18
N CYS A 53 5.26 7.09 2.92
CA CYS A 53 5.05 6.32 1.70
C CYS A 53 5.74 7.00 0.53
N GLY A 54 6.04 6.27 -0.55
CA GLY A 54 6.43 6.84 -1.84
C GLY A 54 5.27 7.45 -2.62
N ASP A 55 4.01 7.26 -2.16
CA ASP A 55 2.77 7.78 -2.77
C ASP A 55 2.45 7.18 -4.16
N GLY A 56 3.23 6.21 -4.64
CA GLY A 56 3.01 5.58 -5.94
C GLY A 56 1.82 4.64 -5.94
N LEU A 57 1.01 4.72 -6.98
CA LEU A 57 -0.09 3.81 -7.29
C LEU A 57 0.28 2.99 -8.53
N THR A 58 0.38 1.69 -8.36
CA THR A 58 0.60 0.74 -9.46
C THR A 58 -0.69 0.49 -10.25
N THR A 59 -0.58 -0.09 -11.43
CA THR A 59 -1.76 -0.52 -12.20
C THR A 59 -2.66 -1.45 -11.39
N GLY A 60 -2.06 -2.34 -10.60
CA GLY A 60 -2.78 -3.22 -9.69
C GLY A 60 -3.60 -2.46 -8.66
N ALA A 61 -3.00 -1.46 -8.01
CA ALA A 61 -3.68 -0.58 -7.05
C ALA A 61 -4.83 0.21 -7.73
N LEU A 62 -4.57 0.81 -8.89
CA LEU A 62 -5.56 1.59 -9.64
C LEU A 62 -6.78 0.75 -10.05
N ARG A 63 -6.59 -0.51 -10.47
CA ARG A 63 -7.70 -1.41 -10.80
C ARG A 63 -8.56 -1.78 -9.60
N ILE A 64 -7.94 -1.93 -8.43
CA ILE A 64 -8.72 -2.19 -7.21
C ILE A 64 -9.53 -0.97 -6.82
N LEU A 65 -8.95 0.25 -6.92
CA LEU A 65 -9.68 1.49 -6.68
C LEU A 65 -10.87 1.65 -7.64
N GLU A 66 -10.68 1.38 -8.93
CA GLU A 66 -11.73 1.37 -9.95
C GLU A 66 -12.84 0.37 -9.59
N MET A 67 -12.49 -0.86 -9.19
CA MET A 67 -13.44 -1.90 -8.77
C MET A 67 -14.23 -1.48 -7.51
N LEU A 68 -13.62 -0.72 -6.61
CA LEU A 68 -14.25 -0.19 -5.41
C LEU A 68 -15.08 1.09 -5.67
N GLY A 69 -15.17 1.54 -6.91
CA GLY A 69 -15.91 2.75 -7.31
C GLY A 69 -15.25 4.05 -6.87
N PHE A 70 -13.96 4.03 -6.52
CA PHE A 70 -13.21 5.22 -6.14
C PHE A 70 -12.37 5.74 -7.29
N ASP A 71 -12.61 6.97 -7.73
CA ASP A 71 -11.79 7.66 -8.73
C ASP A 71 -10.68 8.48 -8.04
N PRO A 72 -9.40 8.07 -8.15
CA PRO A 72 -8.29 8.77 -7.52
C PRO A 72 -8.00 10.14 -8.17
N SER A 73 -8.55 10.46 -9.35
CA SER A 73 -8.40 11.79 -9.96
C SER A 73 -9.09 12.90 -9.16
N THR A 74 -9.96 12.54 -8.21
CA THR A 74 -10.57 13.47 -7.25
C THR A 74 -9.61 13.95 -6.15
N VAL A 75 -8.44 13.32 -6.02
CA VAL A 75 -7.37 13.74 -5.10
C VAL A 75 -6.66 14.96 -5.67
N ALA A 76 -6.52 16.04 -4.89
CA ALA A 76 -6.06 17.35 -5.37
C ALA A 76 -4.69 17.34 -6.06
N ASN A 77 -3.71 16.60 -5.48
CA ASN A 77 -2.36 16.48 -6.04
C ASN A 77 -2.13 15.13 -6.74
N TYR A 78 -3.15 14.59 -7.40
CA TYR A 78 -3.05 13.39 -8.20
C TYR A 78 -2.27 13.64 -9.48
N GLN A 79 -1.26 12.81 -9.75
CA GLN A 79 -0.40 12.92 -10.94
C GLN A 79 -0.32 11.58 -11.66
N ILE A 80 -0.78 11.53 -12.92
CA ILE A 80 -0.56 10.38 -13.81
C ILE A 80 0.90 10.40 -14.27
N CYS A 81 1.57 9.24 -14.22
CA CYS A 81 2.93 9.07 -14.72
C CYS A 81 2.93 8.25 -16.00
N ASP A 82 3.47 8.86 -17.06
CA ASP A 82 3.60 8.25 -18.37
C ASP A 82 5.06 7.92 -18.72
N GLU A 83 6.02 8.46 -17.98
CA GLU A 83 7.45 8.33 -18.23
C GLU A 83 8.17 7.83 -16.97
N VAL A 84 8.97 6.76 -17.14
CA VAL A 84 9.76 6.16 -16.06
C VAL A 84 11.21 6.08 -16.49
N ALA A 85 12.12 6.63 -15.69
CA ALA A 85 13.55 6.55 -15.88
C ALA A 85 14.15 5.59 -14.85
N LEU A 86 14.81 4.53 -15.33
CA LEU A 86 15.54 3.57 -14.48
C LEU A 86 17.03 3.77 -14.68
N ARG A 87 17.76 4.01 -13.59
CA ARG A 87 19.21 4.07 -13.61
C ARG A 87 19.83 2.79 -13.03
N SER A 88 20.66 2.14 -13.83
CA SER A 88 21.37 0.93 -13.42
C SER A 88 22.56 1.24 -12.50
N PRO A 89 23.09 0.24 -11.77
CA PRO A 89 24.28 0.42 -10.93
C PRO A 89 25.57 0.82 -11.69
N SER A 90 25.54 0.79 -13.02
CA SER A 90 26.66 1.27 -13.87
C SER A 90 26.45 2.70 -14.37
N GLY A 91 25.39 3.39 -13.97
CA GLY A 91 25.07 4.72 -14.42
C GLY A 91 24.27 4.81 -15.71
N ARG A 92 24.02 3.68 -16.40
CA ARG A 92 23.18 3.69 -17.62
C ARG A 92 21.72 3.94 -17.24
N GLU A 93 21.10 4.90 -17.90
CA GLU A 93 19.67 5.19 -17.80
C GLU A 93 18.90 4.50 -18.93
N ILE A 94 17.70 4.06 -18.61
CA ILE A 94 16.74 3.42 -19.50
C ILE A 94 15.43 4.17 -19.35
N GLN A 95 14.96 4.77 -20.44
CA GLN A 95 13.65 5.40 -20.50
C GLN A 95 12.60 4.32 -20.82
N LEU A 96 11.53 4.31 -20.05
CA LEU A 96 10.41 3.38 -20.19
C LEU A 96 9.12 4.18 -20.27
N ASP A 97 8.54 4.23 -21.48
CA ASP A 97 7.29 4.94 -21.69
C ASP A 97 6.12 4.02 -21.37
N LEU A 98 5.25 4.48 -20.49
CA LEU A 98 3.93 3.90 -20.28
C LEU A 98 2.96 4.43 -21.34
N PRO A 99 1.94 3.65 -21.74
CA PRO A 99 0.91 4.18 -22.61
C PRO A 99 0.25 5.39 -21.96
N ASN A 100 0.20 6.49 -22.69
CA ASN A 100 -0.30 7.76 -22.18
C ASN A 100 -1.84 7.79 -22.25
N ALA A 101 -2.48 7.77 -21.11
CA ALA A 101 -3.93 7.77 -20.98
C ALA A 101 -4.61 9.02 -21.62
N ARG A 102 -3.89 10.14 -21.69
CA ARG A 102 -4.39 11.40 -22.28
C ARG A 102 -4.31 11.41 -23.81
N LYS A 103 -3.41 10.61 -24.38
CA LYS A 103 -3.14 10.57 -25.83
C LYS A 103 -3.70 9.34 -26.53
N SER A 104 -4.15 8.35 -25.78
CA SER A 104 -4.63 7.06 -26.30
C SER A 104 -5.93 6.64 -25.62
N SER A 105 -6.64 5.68 -26.22
CA SER A 105 -7.84 5.06 -25.65
C SER A 105 -7.54 4.06 -24.53
N VAL A 106 -6.30 3.99 -24.06
CA VAL A 106 -5.92 3.13 -22.94
C VAL A 106 -6.09 3.86 -21.60
N GLY A 107 -6.20 3.09 -20.51
CA GLY A 107 -6.28 3.63 -19.16
C GLY A 107 -4.91 4.00 -18.58
N GLN A 108 -4.91 4.24 -17.27
CA GLN A 108 -3.73 4.62 -16.50
C GLN A 108 -2.94 3.38 -16.07
N PHE A 109 -1.60 3.49 -16.06
CA PHE A 109 -0.71 2.40 -15.63
C PHE A 109 0.06 2.75 -14.36
N ALA A 110 0.32 4.01 -14.10
CA ALA A 110 0.96 4.49 -12.89
C ALA A 110 0.46 5.88 -12.54
N ALA A 111 0.34 6.15 -11.24
CA ALA A 111 0.01 7.47 -10.74
C ALA A 111 0.66 7.72 -9.37
N ILE A 112 0.73 8.97 -8.96
CA ILE A 112 1.19 9.39 -7.65
C ILE A 112 0.04 10.14 -6.97
N ALA A 113 -0.22 9.79 -5.72
CA ALA A 113 -1.22 10.47 -4.89
C ALA A 113 -0.68 10.57 -3.45
N PRO A 114 -0.44 11.79 -2.93
CA PRO A 114 0.01 11.98 -1.55
C PRO A 114 -0.90 11.27 -0.55
N ARG A 115 -0.31 10.46 0.34
CA ARG A 115 -1.08 9.66 1.29
C ARG A 115 -1.98 10.46 2.20
N ILE A 116 -1.61 11.70 2.53
CA ILE A 116 -2.44 12.60 3.33
C ILE A 116 -3.78 12.89 2.64
N GLU A 117 -3.76 13.04 1.32
CA GLU A 117 -4.93 13.35 0.51
C GLU A 117 -5.68 12.09 0.11
N LEU A 118 -4.95 11.07 -0.37
CA LEU A 118 -5.53 9.79 -0.79
C LEU A 118 -6.29 9.10 0.34
N ASP A 119 -5.66 8.99 1.52
CA ASP A 119 -6.28 8.32 2.66
C ASP A 119 -7.54 9.07 3.12
N ASN A 120 -7.49 10.42 3.13
CA ASN A 120 -8.66 11.23 3.45
C ASN A 120 -9.79 11.05 2.42
N ALA A 121 -9.48 11.09 1.13
CA ALA A 121 -10.48 10.89 0.07
C ALA A 121 -11.10 9.49 0.13
N LEU A 122 -10.32 8.47 0.42
CA LEU A 122 -10.81 7.10 0.64
C LEU A 122 -11.76 7.01 1.85
N VAL A 123 -11.45 7.69 2.96
CA VAL A 123 -12.33 7.76 4.13
C VAL A 123 -13.65 8.45 3.80
N GLN A 124 -13.61 9.57 3.06
CA GLN A 124 -14.83 10.27 2.63
C GLN A 124 -15.65 9.41 1.68
N HIS A 125 -15.02 8.69 0.76
CA HIS A 125 -15.71 7.75 -0.12
C HIS A 125 -16.38 6.61 0.66
N ALA A 126 -15.71 6.06 1.67
CA ALA A 126 -16.30 5.06 2.56
C ALA A 126 -17.55 5.58 3.28
N ARG A 127 -17.48 6.81 3.81
CA ARG A 127 -18.64 7.48 4.44
C ARG A 127 -19.80 7.67 3.47
N ALA A 128 -19.50 8.17 2.28
CA ALA A 128 -20.50 8.35 1.21
C ALA A 128 -21.14 7.02 0.78
N SER A 129 -20.41 5.91 0.93
CA SER A 129 -20.90 4.54 0.66
C SER A 129 -21.65 3.91 1.83
N GLY A 130 -21.91 4.65 2.91
CA GLY A 130 -22.68 4.18 4.08
C GLY A 130 -21.85 3.50 5.17
N VAL A 131 -20.51 3.57 5.12
CA VAL A 131 -19.65 3.06 6.19
C VAL A 131 -19.64 4.03 7.36
N ARG A 132 -19.89 3.53 8.57
CA ARG A 132 -19.68 4.31 9.80
C ARG A 132 -18.18 4.41 10.09
N VAL A 133 -17.62 5.62 10.15
CA VAL A 133 -16.20 5.86 10.44
C VAL A 133 -16.07 6.78 11.64
N VAL A 134 -15.44 6.29 12.69
CA VAL A 134 -15.16 7.01 13.94
C VAL A 134 -13.67 7.29 14.04
N GLU A 135 -13.32 8.54 13.96
CA GLU A 135 -11.97 9.07 14.12
C GLU A 135 -11.67 9.37 15.60
N ASN A 136 -10.39 9.56 15.92
CA ASN A 136 -9.95 9.80 17.31
C ASN A 136 -10.46 8.72 18.27
N CYS A 137 -10.53 7.47 17.78
CA CYS A 137 -10.98 6.30 18.52
C CYS A 137 -9.91 5.21 18.45
N ALA A 138 -9.12 5.08 19.50
CA ALA A 138 -8.04 4.12 19.56
C ALA A 138 -8.51 2.75 20.05
N PHE A 139 -8.06 1.68 19.39
CA PHE A 139 -8.17 0.33 19.92
C PHE A 139 -7.26 0.18 21.15
N VAL A 140 -7.78 -0.35 22.23
CA VAL A 140 -7.03 -0.62 23.47
C VAL A 140 -6.73 -2.10 23.62
N SER A 141 -7.75 -2.95 23.61
CA SER A 141 -7.57 -4.39 23.83
C SER A 141 -8.77 -5.19 23.31
N VAL A 142 -8.55 -6.47 23.08
CA VAL A 142 -9.64 -7.44 22.99
C VAL A 142 -10.08 -7.79 24.42
N ALA A 143 -11.30 -7.38 24.77
CA ALA A 143 -11.86 -7.64 26.10
C ALA A 143 -12.27 -9.10 26.27
N ARG A 144 -12.96 -9.66 25.25
CA ARG A 144 -13.35 -11.08 25.21
C ARG A 144 -13.66 -11.51 23.77
N GLN A 145 -13.55 -12.79 23.53
CA GLN A 145 -13.92 -13.45 22.28
C GLN A 145 -14.52 -14.81 22.55
N ASN A 146 -15.61 -15.15 21.87
CA ASN A 146 -16.27 -16.46 21.96
C ASN A 146 -16.64 -16.98 20.55
N SER A 147 -17.47 -18.02 20.45
CA SER A 147 -17.92 -18.60 19.19
C SER A 147 -18.75 -17.65 18.32
N ASN A 148 -19.37 -16.62 18.88
CA ASN A 148 -20.38 -15.78 18.22
C ASN A 148 -19.93 -14.33 18.00
N GLU A 149 -19.12 -13.79 18.90
CA GLU A 149 -18.72 -12.39 18.91
C GLU A 149 -17.29 -12.17 19.40
N ILE A 150 -16.78 -11.00 19.06
CA ILE A 150 -15.58 -10.41 19.64
C ILE A 150 -15.93 -9.04 20.22
N VAL A 151 -15.39 -8.73 21.38
CA VAL A 151 -15.60 -7.46 22.06
C VAL A 151 -14.27 -6.78 22.30
N ILE A 152 -14.17 -5.53 21.93
CA ILE A 152 -12.97 -4.72 22.14
C ILE A 152 -13.24 -3.54 23.07
N ASN A 153 -12.19 -3.13 23.77
CA ASN A 153 -12.14 -1.85 24.48
C ASN A 153 -11.52 -0.81 23.58
N THR A 154 -12.03 0.41 23.66
CA THR A 154 -11.53 1.58 22.93
C THR A 154 -11.20 2.70 23.88
N ASP A 155 -10.32 3.60 23.46
CA ASP A 155 -10.10 4.91 24.03
C ASP A 155 -10.62 5.94 23.04
N SER A 156 -11.81 6.47 23.33
CA SER A 156 -12.48 7.52 22.57
C SER A 156 -13.01 8.56 23.54
N PRO A 157 -12.69 9.85 23.36
CA PRO A 157 -13.15 10.91 24.25
C PRO A 157 -14.69 11.06 24.27
N ASN A 158 -15.35 10.85 23.15
CA ASN A 158 -16.72 11.26 22.93
C ASN A 158 -17.70 10.13 22.55
N GLU A 159 -17.21 8.85 22.43
CA GLU A 159 -18.04 7.79 21.91
C GLU A 159 -17.94 6.50 22.75
N PHE A 160 -17.66 5.38 22.12
CA PHE A 160 -17.80 4.05 22.70
C PHE A 160 -16.59 3.67 23.56
N LYS A 161 -16.82 3.11 24.74
CA LYS A 161 -15.77 2.46 25.52
C LYS A 161 -15.64 0.97 25.20
N GLU A 162 -16.70 0.37 24.68
CA GLU A 162 -16.77 -1.02 24.28
C GLU A 162 -17.49 -1.17 22.93
N ILE A 163 -16.96 -1.99 22.02
CA ILE A 163 -17.58 -2.30 20.73
C ILE A 163 -17.69 -3.82 20.60
N LYS A 164 -18.89 -4.31 20.23
CA LYS A 164 -19.19 -5.71 19.97
C LYS A 164 -19.35 -5.95 18.48
N ALA A 165 -18.70 -6.97 17.95
CA ALA A 165 -18.78 -7.32 16.53
C ALA A 165 -18.83 -8.85 16.34
N LYS A 166 -19.41 -9.31 15.23
CA LYS A 166 -19.33 -10.73 14.83
C LYS A 166 -17.93 -11.08 14.33
N PHE A 167 -17.24 -10.14 13.71
CA PHE A 167 -15.87 -10.29 13.23
C PHE A 167 -15.07 -8.99 13.42
N LEU A 168 -13.76 -9.13 13.60
CA LEU A 168 -12.79 -8.04 13.65
C LEU A 168 -11.85 -8.13 12.44
N ILE A 169 -11.59 -7.00 11.80
CA ILE A 169 -10.51 -6.85 10.81
C ILE A 169 -9.47 -5.89 11.39
N ALA A 170 -8.24 -6.38 11.53
CA ALA A 170 -7.11 -5.58 11.97
C ALA A 170 -6.39 -5.01 10.74
N ALA A 171 -6.63 -3.72 10.47
CA ALA A 171 -6.01 -2.88 9.43
C ALA A 171 -5.08 -1.81 10.04
N ASP A 172 -4.58 -2.07 11.24
CA ASP A 172 -3.93 -1.14 12.17
C ASP A 172 -2.41 -0.99 11.94
N GLY A 173 -1.94 -1.47 10.79
CA GLY A 173 -0.62 -1.20 10.27
C GLY A 173 0.49 -2.05 10.89
N MET A 174 1.74 -1.64 10.64
CA MET A 174 2.95 -2.39 11.00
C MET A 174 3.03 -2.73 12.49
N TRP A 175 2.68 -1.81 13.36
CA TRP A 175 2.82 -1.95 14.81
C TRP A 175 1.60 -2.57 15.51
N SER A 176 0.62 -2.97 14.77
CA SER A 176 -0.67 -3.57 15.12
C SER A 176 -0.91 -3.83 16.62
N PRO A 177 -1.59 -2.95 17.35
CA PRO A 177 -2.01 -3.19 18.72
C PRO A 177 -2.96 -4.39 18.83
N VAL A 178 -3.78 -4.66 17.80
CA VAL A 178 -4.66 -5.82 17.75
C VAL A 178 -3.84 -7.12 17.79
N ARG A 179 -2.76 -7.22 16.98
CA ARG A 179 -1.87 -8.40 17.04
C ARG A 179 -1.21 -8.60 18.40
N LYS A 180 -0.81 -7.49 19.03
CA LYS A 180 -0.23 -7.50 20.39
C LYS A 180 -1.24 -7.99 21.40
N SER A 181 -2.46 -7.46 21.40
CA SER A 181 -3.54 -7.85 22.31
C SER A 181 -3.92 -9.32 22.16
N LEU A 182 -3.87 -9.88 20.95
CA LEU A 182 -4.16 -11.29 20.68
C LEU A 182 -2.96 -12.24 20.91
N GLY A 183 -1.82 -11.73 21.37
CA GLY A 183 -0.62 -12.53 21.62
C GLY A 183 0.02 -13.13 20.36
N VAL A 184 -0.23 -12.55 19.19
CA VAL A 184 0.29 -13.05 17.91
C VAL A 184 1.29 -12.11 17.24
N ALA A 185 1.66 -11.02 17.91
CA ALA A 185 2.75 -10.16 17.47
C ALA A 185 4.10 -10.87 17.70
N GLN A 186 4.98 -10.77 16.71
CA GLN A 186 6.34 -11.29 16.87
C GLN A 186 7.20 -10.26 17.58
N SER A 187 7.80 -10.64 18.69
CA SER A 187 8.74 -9.79 19.44
C SER A 187 9.95 -9.44 18.56
N GLY A 188 10.42 -8.18 18.63
CA GLY A 188 11.60 -7.72 17.90
C GLY A 188 11.43 -7.60 16.38
N TYR A 189 10.24 -7.86 15.82
CA TYR A 189 10.02 -7.70 14.38
C TYR A 189 9.95 -6.21 13.98
N LEU A 190 10.83 -5.83 13.06
CA LEU A 190 11.02 -4.44 12.61
C LEU A 190 10.79 -4.26 11.09
N GLY A 191 10.17 -5.25 10.43
CA GLY A 191 9.99 -5.26 8.98
C GLY A 191 11.23 -5.74 8.22
N GLU A 192 11.06 -6.14 6.97
CA GLU A 192 12.14 -6.56 6.07
C GLU A 192 12.86 -5.37 5.48
N TRP A 193 12.13 -4.28 5.19
CA TRP A 193 12.68 -3.07 4.62
C TRP A 193 12.55 -1.88 5.58
N HIS A 194 13.35 -0.86 5.34
CA HIS A 194 13.21 0.44 5.97
C HIS A 194 13.30 1.52 4.91
N ALA A 195 12.27 2.35 4.82
CA ALA A 195 12.19 3.44 3.86
C ALA A 195 12.42 4.79 4.55
N PHE A 196 12.99 5.72 3.79
CA PHE A 196 13.23 7.09 4.16
C PHE A 196 12.66 7.99 3.07
N ARG A 197 11.85 8.99 3.42
CA ARG A 197 11.13 9.81 2.46
C ARG A 197 11.04 11.27 2.89
N GLN A 198 11.09 12.16 1.91
CA GLN A 198 10.83 13.59 2.09
C GLN A 198 10.18 14.16 0.82
N TYR A 199 9.36 15.18 0.98
CA TYR A 199 8.90 15.97 -0.17
C TYR A 199 9.93 17.03 -0.55
N VAL A 200 9.92 17.38 -1.83
CA VAL A 200 10.79 18.42 -2.42
C VAL A 200 9.92 19.35 -3.27
N SER A 201 10.14 20.64 -3.15
CA SER A 201 9.54 21.68 -3.98
C SER A 201 10.57 22.31 -4.92
N ASN A 202 10.10 23.15 -5.84
CA ASN A 202 10.91 23.82 -6.87
C ASN A 202 11.75 22.84 -7.70
N VAL A 203 11.20 21.68 -8.00
CA VAL A 203 11.83 20.70 -8.90
C VAL A 203 11.69 21.21 -10.32
N THR A 204 12.80 21.62 -10.94
CA THR A 204 12.89 22.17 -12.31
C THR A 204 13.51 21.19 -13.29
N GLY A 205 14.19 20.16 -12.80
CA GLY A 205 14.77 19.10 -13.62
C GLY A 205 13.75 18.07 -14.11
N PRO A 206 14.22 17.01 -14.80
CA PRO A 206 13.35 15.95 -15.36
C PRO A 206 12.43 15.28 -14.32
N ALA A 207 12.84 15.22 -13.05
CA ALA A 207 12.04 14.64 -11.96
C ALA A 207 10.75 15.44 -11.67
N SER A 208 10.53 16.60 -12.28
CA SER A 208 9.25 17.32 -12.24
C SER A 208 8.14 16.66 -13.06
N LYS A 209 8.48 15.75 -13.99
CA LYS A 209 7.55 15.07 -14.91
C LYS A 209 7.71 13.58 -14.95
N GLN A 210 8.97 13.09 -14.80
CA GLN A 210 9.32 11.69 -14.91
C GLN A 210 9.44 11.03 -13.53
N LEU A 211 8.98 9.80 -13.44
CA LEU A 211 9.25 8.92 -12.30
C LEU A 211 10.66 8.36 -12.42
N PHE A 212 11.49 8.58 -11.41
CA PHE A 212 12.85 8.03 -11.34
C PHE A 212 12.97 6.89 -10.35
N VAL A 213 13.72 5.85 -10.73
CA VAL A 213 14.20 4.80 -9.84
C VAL A 213 15.70 4.61 -10.09
N TRP A 214 16.50 4.85 -9.05
CA TRP A 214 17.95 4.71 -9.10
C TRP A 214 18.39 3.46 -8.33
N PHE A 215 18.91 2.46 -9.05
CA PHE A 215 19.54 1.30 -8.47
C PHE A 215 21.00 1.62 -8.19
N GLU A 216 21.24 2.22 -7.04
CA GLU A 216 22.58 2.58 -6.60
C GLU A 216 23.33 1.33 -6.09
N LYS A 217 24.61 1.17 -6.53
CA LYS A 217 25.41 -0.03 -6.21
C LYS A 217 25.47 -0.33 -4.71
N ASP A 218 25.54 0.71 -3.89
CA ASP A 218 25.65 0.63 -2.44
C ASP A 218 24.30 0.44 -1.72
N LEU A 219 23.18 0.72 -2.38
CA LEU A 219 21.84 0.48 -1.85
C LEU A 219 21.30 -0.93 -2.13
N LEU A 220 21.85 -1.63 -3.15
CA LEU A 220 21.29 -2.92 -3.60
C LEU A 220 21.06 -3.92 -2.45
N PRO A 221 19.96 -4.64 -2.46
CA PRO A 221 18.86 -4.69 -3.46
C PRO A 221 17.86 -3.53 -3.34
N GLY A 222 18.11 -2.55 -2.49
CA GLY A 222 17.32 -1.34 -2.36
C GLY A 222 17.56 -0.36 -3.52
N TYR A 223 16.81 0.72 -3.49
CA TYR A 223 16.86 1.75 -4.52
C TYR A 223 16.46 3.11 -3.94
N ALA A 224 16.83 4.18 -4.65
CA ALA A 224 16.29 5.51 -4.42
C ALA A 224 15.25 5.84 -5.49
N TRP A 225 14.33 6.74 -5.19
CA TRP A 225 13.26 7.15 -6.10
C TRP A 225 13.02 8.66 -6.06
N SER A 226 12.44 9.19 -7.13
CA SER A 226 11.76 10.48 -7.17
C SER A 226 10.47 10.33 -7.96
N PHE A 227 9.35 10.59 -7.33
CA PHE A 227 8.02 10.48 -7.92
C PHE A 227 7.42 11.87 -8.07
N PRO A 228 7.10 12.29 -9.31
CA PRO A 228 6.64 13.64 -9.59
C PRO A 228 5.26 13.91 -8.98
N LEU A 229 5.09 15.13 -8.51
CA LEU A 229 3.82 15.67 -8.05
C LEU A 229 3.52 16.98 -8.82
N PRO A 230 2.29 17.46 -8.85
CA PRO A 230 1.95 18.73 -9.46
C PRO A 230 2.78 19.90 -8.91
N ASN A 231 2.83 21.00 -9.68
CA ASN A 231 3.43 22.27 -9.27
C ASN A 231 4.93 22.20 -8.93
N GLY A 232 5.69 21.36 -9.64
CA GLY A 232 7.14 21.25 -9.43
C GLY A 232 7.51 20.66 -8.08
N ARG A 233 6.69 19.77 -7.54
CA ARG A 233 6.97 18.98 -6.33
C ARG A 233 7.35 17.55 -6.69
N ALA A 234 8.00 16.87 -5.79
CA ALA A 234 8.26 15.43 -5.88
C ALA A 234 8.28 14.77 -4.49
N ASN A 235 7.92 13.49 -4.45
CA ASN A 235 8.20 12.61 -3.33
C ASN A 235 9.52 11.89 -3.60
N ILE A 236 10.56 12.19 -2.84
CA ILE A 236 11.88 11.59 -3.01
C ILE A 236 12.24 10.74 -1.79
N GLY A 237 12.92 9.63 -2.01
CA GLY A 237 13.32 8.76 -0.91
C GLY A 237 14.22 7.62 -1.35
N PHE A 238 14.51 6.76 -0.41
CA PHE A 238 15.22 5.50 -0.65
C PHE A 238 14.78 4.43 0.33
N GLY A 239 14.97 3.17 -0.06
CA GLY A 239 14.72 2.02 0.79
C GLY A 239 15.95 1.13 0.90
N ILE A 240 16.20 0.60 2.09
CA ILE A 240 17.22 -0.42 2.33
C ILE A 240 16.58 -1.70 2.83
N LEU A 241 17.11 -2.83 2.38
CA LEU A 241 16.79 -4.13 2.98
C LEU A 241 17.49 -4.22 4.34
N ARG A 242 16.78 -4.57 5.39
CA ARG A 242 17.35 -4.75 6.72
C ARG A 242 18.41 -5.86 6.71
N GLY A 243 19.58 -5.58 7.30
CA GLY A 243 20.74 -6.48 7.23
C GLY A 243 21.56 -6.36 5.92
N SER A 244 21.30 -5.35 5.08
CA SER A 244 22.18 -4.96 3.97
C SER A 244 23.37 -4.12 4.47
N LYS A 245 24.06 -3.44 3.55
CA LYS A 245 25.29 -2.66 3.85
C LYS A 245 25.05 -1.58 4.91
N TYR A 246 23.92 -0.88 4.86
CA TYR A 246 23.61 0.22 5.77
C TYR A 246 22.68 -0.20 6.89
N THR A 247 22.94 0.33 8.09
CA THR A 247 22.04 0.24 9.24
C THR A 247 21.01 1.37 9.20
N VAL A 248 19.93 1.22 9.99
CA VAL A 248 18.91 2.26 10.10
C VAL A 248 19.49 3.57 10.69
N GLN A 249 20.48 3.47 11.56
CA GLN A 249 21.16 4.62 12.15
C GLN A 249 21.93 5.45 11.11
N GLU A 250 22.51 4.79 10.11
CA GLU A 250 23.27 5.42 9.03
C GLU A 250 22.40 6.07 7.96
N MET A 251 21.11 5.74 7.89
CA MET A 251 20.21 6.25 6.84
C MET A 251 20.12 7.78 6.80
N LYS A 252 20.25 8.47 7.93
CA LYS A 252 20.17 9.93 7.95
C LYS A 252 21.39 10.56 7.26
N ALA A 253 22.58 10.06 7.49
CA ALA A 253 23.81 10.54 6.84
C ALA A 253 23.78 10.17 5.34
N LEU A 254 23.36 8.95 5.03
CA LEU A 254 23.19 8.49 3.66
C LEU A 254 22.17 9.34 2.87
N TRP A 255 21.10 9.81 3.53
CA TRP A 255 20.11 10.69 2.91
C TRP A 255 20.73 11.99 2.41
N VAL A 256 21.52 12.64 3.24
CA VAL A 256 22.21 13.89 2.87
C VAL A 256 23.18 13.64 1.71
N GLU A 257 23.93 12.55 1.76
CA GLU A 257 24.89 12.18 0.70
C GLU A 257 24.18 11.85 -0.63
N LEU A 258 23.09 11.07 -0.62
CA LEU A 258 22.31 10.72 -1.81
C LEU A 258 21.83 11.96 -2.57
N LEU A 259 21.37 12.98 -1.87
CA LEU A 259 20.88 14.21 -2.49
C LEU A 259 21.99 14.99 -3.20
N THR A 260 23.26 14.81 -2.82
CA THR A 260 24.40 15.45 -3.48
C THR A 260 24.95 14.69 -4.68
N ARG A 261 24.47 13.47 -4.95
CA ARG A 261 24.89 12.69 -6.12
C ARG A 261 24.53 13.44 -7.41
N PRO A 262 25.51 13.65 -8.33
CA PRO A 262 25.29 14.53 -9.50
C PRO A 262 24.05 14.21 -10.34
N HIS A 263 23.74 12.93 -10.54
CA HIS A 263 22.59 12.50 -11.30
C HIS A 263 21.25 12.73 -10.57
N ILE A 264 21.23 12.61 -9.22
CA ILE A 264 20.03 12.92 -8.43
C ILE A 264 19.83 14.44 -8.38
N ALA A 265 20.88 15.20 -8.09
CA ALA A 265 20.82 16.66 -8.09
C ALA A 265 20.41 17.21 -9.47
N SER A 266 20.94 16.65 -10.57
CA SER A 266 20.55 17.03 -11.94
C SER A 266 19.09 16.69 -12.24
N ALA A 267 18.60 15.52 -11.78
CA ALA A 267 17.20 15.14 -11.99
C ALA A 267 16.23 16.08 -11.26
N LEU A 268 16.60 16.56 -10.08
CA LEU A 268 15.79 17.52 -9.31
C LEU A 268 15.87 18.93 -9.87
N GLY A 269 17.04 19.32 -10.41
CA GLY A 269 17.32 20.67 -10.92
C GLY A 269 17.81 21.64 -9.85
N GLN A 270 18.35 22.78 -10.32
CA GLN A 270 18.83 23.84 -9.43
C GLN A 270 17.65 24.51 -8.72
N GLY A 271 17.79 24.73 -7.42
CA GLY A 271 16.75 25.38 -6.60
C GLY A 271 15.75 24.42 -5.95
N ALA A 272 15.89 23.13 -6.14
CA ALA A 272 15.07 22.13 -5.43
C ALA A 272 15.27 22.25 -3.91
N MET A 273 14.18 22.32 -3.14
CA MET A 273 14.18 22.53 -1.70
C MET A 273 13.41 21.42 -0.98
N LEU A 274 14.03 20.88 0.07
CA LEU A 274 13.39 19.87 0.93
C LEU A 274 12.27 20.50 1.75
N GLU A 275 11.09 19.88 1.74
CA GLU A 275 9.93 20.30 2.54
C GLU A 275 9.90 19.57 3.89
N GLY A 276 9.81 20.33 4.97
CA GLY A 276 9.64 19.79 6.32
C GLY A 276 10.75 18.82 6.76
N ARG A 277 10.38 17.84 7.56
CA ARG A 277 11.29 16.78 8.01
C ARG A 277 11.13 15.52 7.17
N HIS A 278 12.24 14.80 6.96
CA HIS A 278 12.17 13.44 6.45
C HIS A 278 11.39 12.53 7.40
N THR A 279 10.72 11.56 6.84
CA THR A 279 10.05 10.49 7.59
C THR A 279 10.67 9.14 7.25
N ALA A 280 10.73 8.26 8.24
CA ALA A 280 11.27 6.92 8.09
C ALA A 280 10.28 5.89 8.60
N TRP A 281 10.13 4.77 7.89
CA TRP A 281 9.15 3.75 8.24
C TRP A 281 9.62 2.34 7.88
N PRO A 282 9.39 1.35 8.75
CA PRO A 282 9.62 -0.05 8.42
C PRO A 282 8.53 -0.57 7.49
N ILE A 283 8.92 -1.40 6.52
CA ILE A 283 8.00 -2.04 5.58
C ILE A 283 7.96 -3.54 5.85
N PRO A 284 6.80 -4.08 6.27
CA PRO A 284 6.64 -5.50 6.55
C PRO A 284 6.28 -6.27 5.28
N ALA A 285 7.15 -7.18 4.84
CA ALA A 285 7.05 -7.85 3.54
C ALA A 285 7.27 -9.38 3.64
N ARG A 286 6.44 -10.08 4.43
CA ARG A 286 6.56 -11.54 4.65
C ARG A 286 5.22 -12.26 4.79
N ILE A 287 4.23 -11.87 4.00
CA ILE A 287 2.87 -12.43 4.06
C ILE A 287 2.81 -13.97 4.00
N THR A 288 3.77 -14.60 3.33
CA THR A 288 3.84 -16.08 3.20
C THR A 288 4.11 -16.80 4.50
N SER A 289 4.66 -16.14 5.52
CA SER A 289 4.95 -16.68 6.85
C SER A 289 4.16 -15.98 7.96
N ALA A 290 3.39 -14.95 7.63
CA ALA A 290 2.61 -14.21 8.61
C ALA A 290 1.37 -14.99 9.05
N LYS A 291 0.96 -14.81 10.32
CA LYS A 291 -0.31 -15.32 10.80
C LYS A 291 -1.44 -14.47 10.23
N LEU A 292 -2.31 -15.08 9.42
CA LEU A 292 -3.36 -14.40 8.65
C LEU A 292 -4.62 -14.10 9.49
N SER A 293 -4.87 -14.89 10.54
CA SER A 293 -6.04 -14.75 11.39
C SER A 293 -5.79 -15.26 12.82
N SER A 294 -6.60 -14.82 13.77
CA SER A 294 -6.62 -15.33 15.14
C SER A 294 -8.05 -15.25 15.70
N GLY A 295 -8.66 -16.42 15.97
CA GLY A 295 -10.06 -16.44 16.39
C GLY A 295 -10.96 -15.77 15.33
N ARG A 296 -11.76 -14.80 15.76
CA ARG A 296 -12.64 -13.98 14.91
C ARG A 296 -11.97 -12.75 14.30
N THR A 297 -10.66 -12.76 14.22
CA THR A 297 -9.90 -11.62 13.68
C THR A 297 -9.14 -12.02 12.42
N LEU A 298 -9.29 -11.22 11.35
CA LEU A 298 -8.46 -11.26 10.15
C LEU A 298 -7.45 -10.10 10.19
N PHE A 299 -6.20 -10.35 9.76
CA PHE A 299 -5.17 -9.31 9.65
C PHE A 299 -4.99 -8.93 8.18
N ILE A 300 -4.92 -7.62 7.86
CA ILE A 300 -4.80 -7.10 6.50
C ILE A 300 -3.76 -5.99 6.40
N GLY A 301 -3.32 -5.67 5.20
CA GLY A 301 -2.31 -4.64 4.94
C GLY A 301 -0.99 -4.91 5.65
N ASP A 302 -0.39 -3.87 6.23
CA ASP A 302 0.86 -4.00 7.00
C ASP A 302 0.71 -4.90 8.23
N ALA A 303 -0.50 -5.00 8.82
CA ALA A 303 -0.74 -5.89 9.94
C ALA A 303 -0.59 -7.38 9.59
N VAL A 304 -0.68 -7.75 8.31
CA VAL A 304 -0.40 -9.10 7.80
C VAL A 304 0.91 -9.17 7.01
N CYS A 305 1.72 -8.11 7.04
CA CYS A 305 3.01 -8.03 6.36
C CYS A 305 2.88 -8.20 4.83
N ALA A 306 1.92 -7.52 4.22
CA ALA A 306 1.51 -7.75 2.84
C ALA A 306 2.37 -7.05 1.78
N ALA A 307 3.25 -6.11 2.15
CA ALA A 307 4.07 -5.38 1.17
C ALA A 307 4.90 -6.33 0.29
N ASP A 308 5.14 -5.92 -0.96
CA ASP A 308 5.96 -6.70 -1.89
C ASP A 308 7.43 -6.71 -1.45
N THR A 309 8.06 -7.88 -1.50
CA THR A 309 9.43 -8.09 -1.01
C THR A 309 10.52 -7.50 -1.91
N MET A 310 10.22 -7.16 -3.14
CA MET A 310 11.19 -6.60 -4.10
C MET A 310 11.07 -5.08 -4.19
N THR A 311 9.84 -4.58 -4.33
CA THR A 311 9.59 -3.15 -4.58
C THR A 311 9.24 -2.37 -3.32
N GLY A 312 8.84 -3.04 -2.23
CA GLY A 312 8.28 -2.36 -1.05
C GLY A 312 6.89 -1.78 -1.29
N GLU A 313 6.24 -2.08 -2.44
CA GLU A 313 4.87 -1.66 -2.73
C GLU A 313 3.91 -2.20 -1.67
N GLY A 314 3.08 -1.33 -1.14
CA GLY A 314 2.18 -1.67 -0.04
C GLY A 314 0.74 -1.20 -0.21
N ILE A 315 0.47 -0.21 -1.08
CA ILE A 315 -0.90 0.34 -1.23
C ILE A 315 -1.79 -0.67 -1.94
N GLY A 316 -1.35 -1.20 -3.08
CA GLY A 316 -2.08 -2.20 -3.85
C GLY A 316 -2.31 -3.48 -3.03
N GLN A 317 -1.26 -3.95 -2.34
CA GLN A 317 -1.36 -5.12 -1.46
C GLN A 317 -2.29 -4.88 -0.26
N ALA A 318 -2.28 -3.67 0.30
CA ALA A 318 -3.20 -3.31 1.37
C ALA A 318 -4.65 -3.32 0.88
N LEU A 319 -4.94 -2.69 -0.24
CA LEU A 319 -6.26 -2.71 -0.88
C LEU A 319 -6.72 -4.14 -1.18
N LEU A 320 -5.85 -4.95 -1.81
CA LEU A 320 -6.17 -6.33 -2.17
C LEU A 320 -6.48 -7.19 -0.94
N THR A 321 -5.65 -7.13 0.11
CA THR A 321 -5.92 -7.88 1.34
C THR A 321 -7.23 -7.46 2.00
N GLY A 322 -7.60 -6.19 1.90
CA GLY A 322 -8.88 -5.67 2.37
C GLY A 322 -10.06 -6.27 1.62
N VAL A 323 -10.02 -6.25 0.30
CA VAL A 323 -11.05 -6.88 -0.57
C VAL A 323 -11.19 -8.37 -0.24
N LEU A 324 -10.07 -9.11 -0.20
CA LEU A 324 -10.08 -10.56 0.07
C LEU A 324 -10.63 -10.90 1.47
N ALA A 325 -10.40 -10.05 2.47
CA ALA A 325 -10.99 -10.22 3.80
C ALA A 325 -12.50 -9.96 3.79
N GLY A 326 -12.94 -8.89 3.13
CA GLY A 326 -14.37 -8.60 2.91
C GLY A 326 -15.09 -9.76 2.23
N GLU A 327 -14.58 -10.24 1.11
CA GLU A 327 -15.12 -11.40 0.38
C GLU A 327 -15.12 -12.69 1.23
N ALA A 328 -14.09 -12.91 2.04
CA ALA A 328 -14.05 -14.09 2.91
C ALA A 328 -15.16 -14.04 3.96
N ILE A 329 -15.42 -12.89 4.57
CA ILE A 329 -16.49 -12.70 5.54
C ILE A 329 -17.86 -12.85 4.87
N THR A 330 -18.06 -12.26 3.70
CA THR A 330 -19.34 -12.35 2.96
C THR A 330 -19.68 -13.75 2.47
N SER A 331 -18.65 -14.60 2.29
CA SER A 331 -18.85 -16.02 1.90
C SER A 331 -19.55 -16.88 2.97
N SER A 332 -19.81 -16.34 4.17
CA SER A 332 -20.47 -17.05 5.26
C SER A 332 -21.58 -16.20 5.89
N ALA A 333 -22.83 -16.44 5.52
CA ALA A 333 -23.98 -15.72 6.05
C ALA A 333 -24.09 -15.78 7.59
N GLN A 334 -23.67 -16.89 8.19
CA GLN A 334 -23.70 -17.13 9.64
C GLN A 334 -22.42 -16.76 10.37
N TYR A 335 -21.46 -16.08 9.71
CA TYR A 335 -20.15 -15.71 10.27
C TYR A 335 -19.39 -16.90 10.90
N ASN A 336 -19.44 -18.06 10.24
CA ASN A 336 -18.70 -19.23 10.70
C ASN A 336 -17.18 -18.98 10.66
N GLN A 337 -16.56 -18.88 11.83
CA GLN A 337 -15.16 -18.53 12.00
C GLN A 337 -14.22 -19.41 11.17
N HIS A 338 -14.39 -20.74 11.24
CA HIS A 338 -13.51 -21.68 10.55
C HIS A 338 -13.61 -21.52 9.02
N LYS A 339 -14.83 -21.40 8.49
CA LYS A 339 -15.05 -21.20 7.05
C LYS A 339 -14.44 -19.90 6.57
N ILE A 340 -14.63 -18.80 7.30
CA ILE A 340 -14.10 -17.47 6.95
C ILE A 340 -12.57 -17.47 6.96
N CYS A 341 -11.95 -17.93 8.05
CA CYS A 341 -10.48 -17.98 8.16
C CYS A 341 -9.85 -18.87 7.08
N LYS A 342 -10.46 -20.03 6.78
CA LYS A 342 -10.00 -20.93 5.72
C LYS A 342 -10.17 -20.31 4.34
N SER A 343 -11.29 -19.63 4.08
CA SER A 343 -11.55 -18.89 2.83
C SER A 343 -10.52 -17.80 2.63
N TYR A 344 -10.28 -16.97 3.64
CA TYR A 344 -9.29 -15.90 3.61
C TYR A 344 -7.88 -16.44 3.34
N ALA A 345 -7.45 -17.46 4.07
CA ALA A 345 -6.13 -18.07 3.89
C ALA A 345 -5.95 -18.62 2.47
N ARG A 346 -6.98 -19.26 1.89
CA ARG A 346 -6.95 -19.77 0.51
C ARG A 346 -6.82 -18.64 -0.50
N LYS A 347 -7.58 -17.54 -0.34
CA LYS A 347 -7.52 -16.35 -1.21
C LYS A 347 -6.14 -15.70 -1.15
N ILE A 348 -5.60 -15.47 0.06
CA ILE A 348 -4.24 -14.94 0.24
C ILE A 348 -3.19 -15.84 -0.42
N LYS A 349 -3.29 -17.15 -0.23
CA LYS A 349 -2.35 -18.09 -0.87
C LYS A 349 -2.40 -18.00 -2.40
N HIS A 350 -3.60 -17.91 -2.96
CA HIS A 350 -3.81 -17.81 -4.41
C HIS A 350 -3.21 -16.53 -5.00
N GLU A 351 -3.49 -15.37 -4.37
CA GLU A 351 -3.11 -14.07 -4.91
C GLU A 351 -1.64 -13.69 -4.61
N PHE A 352 -1.13 -14.05 -3.43
CA PHE A 352 0.17 -13.51 -2.98
C PHE A 352 1.33 -14.49 -3.04
N PHE A 353 1.13 -15.80 -2.80
CA PHE A 353 2.27 -16.68 -2.49
C PHE A 353 3.24 -16.87 -3.65
N ALA A 354 2.73 -17.02 -4.88
CA ALA A 354 3.59 -17.18 -6.05
C ALA A 354 4.36 -15.89 -6.33
N ASP A 355 3.67 -14.76 -6.32
CA ASP A 355 4.27 -13.45 -6.59
C ASP A 355 5.29 -13.06 -5.52
N HIS A 356 4.97 -13.26 -4.25
CA HIS A 356 5.88 -13.00 -3.15
C HIS A 356 7.16 -13.85 -3.21
N ARG A 357 7.03 -15.14 -3.56
CA ARG A 357 8.20 -16.02 -3.77
C ARG A 357 9.05 -15.57 -4.95
N MET A 358 8.40 -15.17 -6.05
CA MET A 358 9.11 -14.63 -7.22
C MET A 358 9.84 -13.33 -6.86
N SER A 359 9.17 -12.39 -6.21
CA SER A 359 9.75 -11.13 -5.73
C SER A 359 10.94 -11.38 -4.79
N PHE A 360 10.85 -12.38 -3.90
CA PHE A 360 11.96 -12.77 -3.04
C PHE A 360 13.18 -13.28 -3.82
N VAL A 361 12.97 -14.12 -4.85
CA VAL A 361 14.05 -14.61 -5.72
C VAL A 361 14.68 -13.46 -6.51
N LEU A 362 13.85 -12.59 -7.08
CA LEU A 362 14.31 -11.41 -7.82
C LEU A 362 15.09 -10.45 -6.90
N GLY A 363 14.64 -10.25 -5.67
CA GLY A 363 15.37 -9.47 -4.66
C GLY A 363 16.77 -10.04 -4.37
N LYS A 364 16.95 -11.37 -4.40
CA LYS A 364 18.29 -11.99 -4.32
C LYS A 364 19.15 -11.69 -5.54
N ILE A 365 18.56 -11.69 -6.73
CA ILE A 365 19.26 -11.32 -7.98
C ILE A 365 19.70 -9.86 -7.92
N LEU A 366 18.82 -8.97 -7.45
CA LEU A 366 19.10 -7.55 -7.32
C LEU A 366 20.19 -7.20 -6.29
N LYS A 367 20.54 -8.10 -5.37
CA LYS A 367 21.71 -7.92 -4.49
C LYS A 367 23.03 -7.86 -5.26
N ASN A 368 23.10 -8.46 -6.45
CA ASN A 368 24.30 -8.51 -7.26
C ASN A 368 24.25 -7.44 -8.35
N ALA A 369 25.17 -6.47 -8.31
CA ALA A 369 25.23 -5.37 -9.27
C ALA A 369 25.43 -5.82 -10.72
N VAL A 370 26.12 -6.95 -10.98
CA VAL A 370 26.29 -7.48 -12.33
C VAL A 370 25.00 -8.06 -12.87
N LEU A 371 24.30 -8.85 -12.05
CA LEU A 371 23.00 -9.41 -12.41
C LEU A 371 21.95 -8.31 -12.62
N THR A 372 21.91 -7.31 -11.74
CA THR A 372 21.01 -6.15 -11.87
C THR A 372 21.26 -5.40 -13.18
N ARG A 373 22.53 -5.16 -13.53
CA ARG A 373 22.89 -4.57 -14.84
C ARG A 373 22.40 -5.43 -16.02
N GLY A 374 22.56 -6.75 -15.92
CA GLY A 374 22.09 -7.70 -16.94
C GLY A 374 20.59 -7.64 -17.13
N VAL A 375 19.80 -7.70 -16.05
CA VAL A 375 18.33 -7.61 -16.08
C VAL A 375 17.89 -6.30 -16.70
N LEU A 376 18.43 -5.17 -16.26
CA LEU A 376 18.07 -3.85 -16.79
C LEU A 376 18.49 -3.68 -18.26
N ARG A 377 19.64 -4.28 -18.67
CA ARG A 377 20.06 -4.30 -20.08
C ARG A 377 19.07 -5.07 -20.96
N LEU A 378 18.59 -6.22 -20.50
CA LEU A 378 17.57 -7.00 -21.20
C LEU A 378 16.23 -6.26 -21.25
N ALA A 379 15.81 -5.64 -20.14
CA ALA A 379 14.61 -4.81 -20.11
C ALA A 379 14.65 -3.66 -21.12
N GLY A 380 15.82 -3.06 -21.32
CA GLY A 380 16.03 -1.96 -22.29
C GLY A 380 16.37 -2.40 -23.72
N ALA A 381 16.40 -3.71 -24.05
CA ALA A 381 16.93 -4.21 -25.33
C ALA A 381 16.05 -3.89 -26.55
N SER A 382 14.74 -3.79 -26.38
CA SER A 382 13.77 -3.47 -27.43
C SER A 382 12.56 -2.74 -26.88
N ASP A 383 11.75 -2.14 -27.76
CA ASP A 383 10.49 -1.49 -27.35
C ASP A 383 9.51 -2.49 -26.73
N TRP A 384 9.51 -3.72 -27.22
CA TRP A 384 8.66 -4.77 -26.66
C TRP A 384 9.10 -5.13 -25.23
N THR A 385 10.41 -5.31 -24.99
CA THR A 385 10.93 -5.62 -23.65
C THR A 385 10.72 -4.45 -22.70
N ARG A 386 10.99 -3.21 -23.12
CA ARG A 386 10.74 -2.00 -22.31
C ARG A 386 9.29 -1.92 -21.86
N ARG A 387 8.34 -1.99 -22.80
CA ARG A 387 6.90 -1.90 -22.53
C ARG A 387 6.41 -3.01 -21.59
N ASN A 388 6.81 -4.26 -21.81
CA ASN A 388 6.35 -5.35 -20.96
C ASN A 388 7.04 -5.37 -19.60
N PHE A 389 8.30 -4.94 -19.52
CA PHE A 389 9.02 -4.82 -18.25
C PHE A 389 8.38 -3.74 -17.35
N VAL A 390 8.06 -2.57 -17.87
CA VAL A 390 7.44 -1.52 -17.06
C VAL A 390 6.02 -1.90 -16.63
N ARG A 391 5.23 -2.53 -17.50
CA ARG A 391 3.91 -3.06 -17.14
C ARG A 391 4.00 -4.10 -16.01
N TRP A 392 4.94 -5.02 -16.12
CA TRP A 392 5.20 -6.00 -15.08
C TRP A 392 5.70 -5.36 -13.78
N MET A 393 6.54 -4.35 -13.86
CA MET A 393 7.04 -3.61 -12.69
C MET A 393 5.91 -2.88 -11.95
N PHE A 394 4.92 -2.35 -12.67
CA PHE A 394 3.73 -1.69 -12.11
C PHE A 394 2.55 -2.65 -11.86
N GLU A 395 2.79 -3.94 -11.78
CA GLU A 395 1.78 -4.95 -11.42
C GLU A 395 0.55 -4.97 -12.35
N ASP A 396 0.76 -4.62 -13.62
CA ASP A 396 -0.26 -4.79 -14.64
C ASP A 396 -0.56 -6.29 -14.88
N GLU A 397 0.45 -7.13 -14.69
CA GLU A 397 0.36 -8.59 -14.67
C GLU A 397 1.01 -9.17 -13.40
N PRO A 398 0.60 -10.38 -12.97
CA PRO A 398 1.20 -11.03 -11.80
C PRO A 398 2.73 -11.17 -11.90
N ARG A 399 3.44 -10.96 -10.79
CA ARG A 399 4.91 -11.11 -10.74
C ARG A 399 5.38 -12.49 -11.21
N ALA A 400 4.68 -13.53 -10.78
CA ALA A 400 4.97 -14.91 -11.14
C ALA A 400 4.20 -15.38 -12.39
N ALA A 401 3.80 -14.48 -13.28
CA ALA A 401 2.97 -14.81 -14.44
C ALA A 401 3.48 -16.02 -15.22
N ALA A 402 4.79 -16.11 -15.47
CA ALA A 402 5.41 -17.24 -16.17
C ALA A 402 5.22 -18.59 -15.46
N LEU A 403 5.05 -18.58 -14.12
CA LEU A 403 4.91 -19.78 -13.29
C LEU A 403 3.46 -20.06 -12.88
N THR A 404 2.52 -19.20 -13.26
CA THR A 404 1.10 -19.28 -12.87
C THR A 404 0.17 -19.19 -14.08
N PRO A 405 0.25 -20.15 -15.03
CA PRO A 405 -0.57 -20.10 -16.25
C PRO A 405 -2.08 -20.09 -15.97
N TRP A 406 -2.51 -20.64 -14.83
CA TRP A 406 -3.94 -20.58 -14.39
C TRP A 406 -4.40 -19.16 -14.02
N ARG A 407 -3.51 -18.18 -13.85
CA ARG A 407 -3.81 -16.75 -13.65
C ARG A 407 -3.83 -15.96 -14.95
N TRP A 408 -3.51 -16.59 -16.09
CA TRP A 408 -3.59 -15.94 -17.37
C TRP A 408 -5.07 -15.74 -17.76
N HIS A 409 -5.33 -14.63 -18.39
CA HIS A 409 -6.65 -14.26 -18.86
C HIS A 409 -6.58 -13.86 -20.34
N ARG A 410 -7.75 -13.76 -21.00
CA ARG A 410 -7.84 -13.49 -22.44
C ARG A 410 -7.07 -12.25 -22.92
N LYS A 411 -6.85 -11.26 -22.04
CA LYS A 411 -6.10 -10.03 -22.33
C LYS A 411 -4.70 -10.03 -21.69
N PHE A 412 -4.12 -11.18 -21.39
CA PHE A 412 -2.78 -11.28 -20.82
C PHE A 412 -1.76 -10.55 -21.70
N LEU A 413 -0.91 -9.72 -21.12
CA LEU A 413 0.02 -8.78 -21.78
C LEU A 413 -0.63 -7.73 -22.71
N LYS A 414 -1.98 -7.64 -22.75
CA LYS A 414 -2.74 -6.72 -23.61
C LYS A 414 -3.78 -5.91 -22.84
N ARG A 415 -3.70 -5.86 -21.50
CA ARG A 415 -4.62 -5.06 -20.69
C ARG A 415 -4.47 -3.58 -21.00
N ASP A 416 -5.57 -2.86 -20.87
CA ASP A 416 -5.66 -1.45 -21.25
C ASP A 416 -5.41 -0.48 -20.06
N GLY A 417 -4.80 -0.91 -18.96
CA GLY A 417 -4.66 -0.11 -17.74
C GLY A 417 -5.97 0.00 -16.93
N ALA A 418 -6.02 0.90 -15.96
CA ALA A 418 -7.21 1.24 -15.16
C ALA A 418 -7.83 2.57 -15.64
N PHE A 419 -9.07 2.84 -15.32
CA PHE A 419 -9.78 4.09 -15.63
C PHE A 419 -9.65 4.50 -17.11
N LYS A 420 -10.21 3.71 -18.02
CA LYS A 420 -10.21 4.07 -19.44
C LYS A 420 -10.92 5.40 -19.67
N ALA A 421 -10.36 6.25 -20.54
CA ALA A 421 -10.90 7.56 -20.88
C ALA A 421 -12.38 7.54 -21.36
N SER A 422 -12.87 6.41 -21.87
CA SER A 422 -14.29 6.21 -22.25
C SER A 422 -15.24 6.08 -21.07
N GLN A 423 -14.72 5.93 -19.84
CA GLN A 423 -15.49 5.78 -18.60
C GLN A 423 -15.40 6.99 -17.68
N LEU A 424 -14.48 7.91 -17.94
CA LEU A 424 -14.38 9.15 -17.18
C LEU A 424 -15.42 10.16 -17.74
N PRO A 425 -16.21 10.83 -16.88
CA PRO A 425 -17.05 11.93 -17.31
C PRO A 425 -16.16 12.97 -18.01
N ARG A 426 -16.51 13.38 -19.22
CA ARG A 426 -15.83 14.49 -19.88
C ARG A 426 -16.07 15.72 -19.04
N THR A 427 -15.04 16.19 -18.32
CA THR A 427 -15.06 17.52 -17.72
C THR A 427 -15.14 18.53 -18.85
N ASN A 428 -16.30 19.17 -18.97
CA ASN A 428 -16.51 20.34 -19.83
C ASN A 428 -15.65 21.51 -19.35
#